data_b8cf6f38e75d482b19321f176920152e
#
_entry.id   b8cf6f38e75d482b19321f176920152e
#
_cell.length_a   1.000
_cell.length_b   1.000
_cell.length_c   1.000
_cell.angle_alpha   90.00
_cell.angle_beta   90.00
_cell.angle_gamma   90.00
#
_symmetry.space_group_name_H-M   'P 1'
#
loop_
_entity.id
_entity.type
_entity.pdbx_description
1 polymer ?
#
loop_
_entity_poly.entity_id
_entity_poly.type
_entity_poly.pdbx_seq_one_letter_code
_entity_poly.pdbx_strand_id
1 'polypeptide(L)'
;MCESITKMNFRVEKDLQRRTDQFGVEMRERVKWDIREGIIGGETFEPKHAVVVTWKNVSFVGGIDSALYKTNTFQMVLATDELNTYAIFNYLNIQWTSHTEAGGDTVNGDGGISAFVGFNAGNGTGSYEYEPYSQTWKIRDLTRRGWVNGFPGRHMFKIDDGIMPSAFGPRPRGSYNLGY
;
A
#
# COMPACT_ATOMS: atom_id res chain seq x y z
N MET A 1 -27.79 -11.54 -8.08
CA MET A 1 -26.93 -10.38 -8.47
C MET A 1 -26.10 -10.04 -7.24
N CYS A 2 -24.81 -10.31 -7.26
CA CYS A 2 -23.93 -9.94 -6.16
C CYS A 2 -23.45 -8.50 -6.46
N GLU A 3 -24.05 -7.53 -5.79
CA GLU A 3 -23.59 -6.15 -5.88
C GLU A 3 -22.16 -6.09 -5.39
N SER A 4 -21.25 -5.70 -6.26
CA SER A 4 -19.88 -5.34 -5.88
C SER A 4 -19.93 -4.05 -5.06
N ILE A 5 -20.03 -4.21 -3.73
CA ILE A 5 -20.12 -3.05 -2.83
C ILE A 5 -18.72 -2.43 -2.76
N THR A 6 -18.56 -1.33 -3.49
CA THR A 6 -17.40 -0.45 -3.35
C THR A 6 -17.38 0.13 -1.94
N LYS A 7 -16.30 -0.09 -1.20
CA LYS A 7 -16.14 0.44 0.16
C LYS A 7 -14.75 1.02 0.37
N MET A 8 -14.74 2.22 0.92
CA MET A 8 -13.56 2.77 1.57
C MET A 8 -13.80 2.76 3.09
N ASN A 9 -12.90 2.13 3.81
CA ASN A 9 -12.94 2.09 5.27
C ASN A 9 -11.64 2.63 5.81
N PHE A 10 -11.72 3.39 6.88
CA PHE A 10 -10.53 3.84 7.59
C PHE A 10 -10.67 3.65 9.09
N ARG A 11 -9.54 3.53 9.77
CA ARG A 11 -9.41 3.50 11.22
C ARG A 11 -8.24 4.34 11.65
N VAL A 12 -8.41 5.01 12.77
CA VAL A 12 -7.34 5.72 13.45
C VAL A 12 -7.17 5.12 14.82
N GLU A 13 -6.05 4.45 15.05
CA GLU A 13 -5.70 3.78 16.28
C GLU A 13 -4.68 4.63 17.05
N LYS A 14 -5.08 5.09 18.22
CA LYS A 14 -4.26 5.94 19.08
C LYS A 14 -3.82 5.19 20.33
N ASP A 15 -2.70 5.62 20.88
CA ASP A 15 -2.14 5.12 22.14
C ASP A 15 -2.03 3.60 22.21
N LEU A 16 -1.62 2.97 21.09
CA LEU A 16 -1.54 1.51 20.96
C LEU A 16 -0.71 0.85 22.10
N GLN A 17 0.32 1.54 22.59
CA GLN A 17 1.15 1.04 23.69
C GLN A 17 0.38 0.91 25.01
N ARG A 18 -0.68 1.69 25.21
CA ARG A 18 -1.50 1.69 26.42
C ARG A 18 -2.75 0.85 26.31
N ARG A 19 -3.07 0.36 25.10
CA ARG A 19 -4.26 -0.44 24.87
C ARG A 19 -4.10 -1.83 25.48
N THR A 20 -5.13 -2.26 26.21
CA THR A 20 -5.20 -3.58 26.86
C THR A 20 -6.32 -4.45 26.26
N ASP A 21 -7.18 -3.88 25.42
CA ASP A 21 -8.18 -4.66 24.71
C ASP A 21 -7.51 -5.54 23.64
N GLN A 22 -8.13 -6.67 23.36
CA GLN A 22 -7.58 -7.69 22.46
C GLN A 22 -7.22 -7.09 21.10
N PHE A 23 -8.09 -6.29 20.51
CA PHE A 23 -7.86 -5.69 19.19
C PHE A 23 -6.66 -4.74 19.19
N GLY A 24 -6.54 -3.87 20.20
CA GLY A 24 -5.42 -2.93 20.31
C GLY A 24 -4.08 -3.64 20.49
N VAL A 25 -4.05 -4.70 21.29
CA VAL A 25 -2.87 -5.54 21.49
C VAL A 25 -2.47 -6.24 20.19
N GLU A 26 -3.41 -6.91 19.53
CA GLU A 26 -3.14 -7.60 18.25
C GLU A 26 -2.65 -6.64 17.16
N MET A 27 -3.27 -5.47 17.04
CA MET A 27 -2.85 -4.44 16.08
C MET A 27 -1.42 -3.97 16.36
N ARG A 28 -1.12 -3.65 17.62
CA ARG A 28 0.23 -3.24 18.04
C ARG A 28 1.27 -4.29 17.70
N GLU A 29 1.06 -5.53 18.12
CA GLU A 29 2.02 -6.61 17.91
C GLU A 29 2.18 -6.92 16.42
N ARG A 30 1.10 -6.87 15.65
CA ARG A 30 1.15 -7.08 14.21
C ARG A 30 1.95 -6.00 13.49
N VAL A 31 1.63 -4.73 13.74
CA VAL A 31 2.33 -3.59 13.11
C VAL A 31 3.81 -3.56 13.51
N LYS A 32 4.09 -3.82 14.79
CA LYS A 32 5.43 -3.95 15.32
C LYS A 32 6.23 -5.04 14.58
N TRP A 33 5.66 -6.24 14.48
CA TRP A 33 6.28 -7.34 13.77
C TRP A 33 6.48 -7.01 12.29
N ASP A 34 5.46 -6.51 11.63
CA ASP A 34 5.53 -6.15 10.20
C ASP A 34 6.70 -5.19 9.93
N ILE A 35 6.89 -4.17 10.76
CA ILE A 35 7.94 -3.16 10.56
C ILE A 35 9.32 -3.68 10.96
N ARG A 36 9.44 -4.33 12.10
CA ARG A 36 10.73 -4.84 12.60
C ARG A 36 11.35 -5.86 11.66
N GLU A 37 10.54 -6.76 11.12
CA GLU A 37 11.01 -7.81 10.21
C GLU A 37 11.03 -7.36 8.75
N GLY A 38 10.32 -6.29 8.40
CA GLY A 38 10.08 -5.90 7.02
C GLY A 38 10.97 -4.80 6.48
N ILE A 39 11.62 -4.01 7.33
CA ILE A 39 12.43 -2.88 6.89
C ILE A 39 13.67 -2.68 7.77
N ILE A 40 14.81 -2.47 7.13
CA ILE A 40 16.07 -2.17 7.82
C ILE A 40 15.94 -0.82 8.55
N GLY A 41 16.37 -0.78 9.80
CA GLY A 41 16.22 0.38 10.68
C GLY A 41 14.89 0.43 11.43
N GLY A 42 14.05 -0.60 11.29
CA GLY A 42 12.80 -0.78 12.03
C GLY A 42 12.91 -1.62 13.30
N GLU A 43 14.09 -2.14 13.63
CA GLU A 43 14.30 -3.18 14.66
C GLU A 43 13.84 -2.76 16.06
N THR A 44 13.89 -1.47 16.36
CA THR A 44 13.49 -0.91 17.66
C THR A 44 12.10 -0.27 17.66
N PHE A 45 11.38 -0.35 16.54
CA PHE A 45 10.08 0.31 16.39
C PHE A 45 9.03 -0.23 17.37
N GLU A 46 8.37 0.68 18.08
CA GLU A 46 7.26 0.40 19.01
C GLU A 46 6.07 1.29 18.68
N PRO A 47 5.07 0.81 17.92
CA PRO A 47 4.00 1.65 17.40
C PRO A 47 3.18 2.30 18.52
N LYS A 48 3.01 3.62 18.44
CA LYS A 48 2.12 4.40 19.29
C LYS A 48 0.78 4.67 18.62
N HIS A 49 0.83 5.00 17.33
CA HIS A 49 -0.35 5.33 16.54
C HIS A 49 -0.30 4.62 15.22
N ALA A 50 -1.48 4.29 14.68
CA ALA A 50 -1.62 3.78 13.33
C ALA A 50 -2.89 4.30 12.65
N VAL A 51 -2.80 4.49 11.34
CA VAL A 51 -3.94 4.76 10.46
C VAL A 51 -4.02 3.65 9.44
N VAL A 52 -5.16 2.99 9.34
CA VAL A 52 -5.41 1.95 8.36
C VAL A 52 -6.50 2.43 7.42
N VAL A 53 -6.20 2.46 6.12
CA VAL A 53 -7.18 2.79 5.07
C VAL A 53 -7.26 1.61 4.12
N THR A 54 -8.48 1.14 3.89
CA THR A 54 -8.74 0.02 2.98
C THR A 54 -9.71 0.46 1.89
N TRP A 55 -9.28 0.33 0.64
CA TRP A 55 -10.11 0.48 -0.55
C TRP A 55 -10.47 -0.92 -1.02
N LYS A 56 -11.75 -1.27 -0.87
CA LYS A 56 -12.26 -2.59 -1.24
C LYS A 56 -13.19 -2.49 -2.45
N ASN A 57 -12.86 -3.22 -3.50
CA ASN A 57 -13.65 -3.28 -4.73
C ASN A 57 -13.94 -1.89 -5.32
N VAL A 58 -12.95 -1.00 -5.34
CA VAL A 58 -13.12 0.34 -5.94
C VAL A 58 -13.04 0.24 -7.47
N SER A 59 -14.04 0.79 -8.14
CA SER A 59 -14.10 0.92 -9.59
C SER A 59 -13.54 2.27 -10.05
N PHE A 60 -13.30 2.42 -11.35
CA PHE A 60 -12.80 3.66 -11.92
C PHE A 60 -13.94 4.61 -12.35
N VAL A 61 -13.63 5.89 -12.42
CA VAL A 61 -14.58 6.93 -12.84
C VAL A 61 -14.71 6.93 -14.37
N GLY A 62 -15.93 7.09 -14.85
CA GLY A 62 -16.26 7.20 -16.28
C GLY A 62 -16.44 5.86 -17.00
N GLY A 63 -16.44 4.74 -16.27
CA GLY A 63 -16.74 3.43 -16.83
C GLY A 63 -18.22 3.25 -17.17
N ILE A 64 -18.51 2.40 -18.15
CA ILE A 64 -19.88 1.93 -18.45
C ILE A 64 -20.33 0.89 -17.41
N ASP A 65 -21.60 0.50 -17.40
CA ASP A 65 -22.17 -0.42 -16.40
C ASP A 65 -21.39 -1.73 -16.25
N SER A 66 -20.89 -2.31 -17.34
CA SER A 66 -20.07 -3.52 -17.26
C SER A 66 -18.69 -3.29 -16.61
N ALA A 67 -18.21 -2.06 -16.57
CA ALA A 67 -16.94 -1.71 -15.93
C ALA A 67 -17.02 -1.75 -14.39
N LEU A 68 -18.20 -1.72 -13.82
CA LEU A 68 -18.40 -1.84 -12.36
C LEU A 68 -17.86 -3.15 -11.77
N TYR A 69 -17.67 -4.18 -12.60
CA TYR A 69 -17.05 -5.44 -12.20
C TYR A 69 -15.51 -5.39 -12.22
N LYS A 70 -14.92 -4.34 -12.78
CA LYS A 70 -13.47 -4.10 -12.74
C LYS A 70 -13.13 -3.32 -11.48
N THR A 71 -12.54 -3.98 -10.53
CA THR A 71 -12.29 -3.39 -9.21
C THR A 71 -10.87 -3.55 -8.74
N ASN A 72 -10.41 -2.57 -7.99
CA ASN A 72 -9.14 -2.63 -7.26
C ASN A 72 -9.40 -2.81 -5.78
N THR A 73 -8.54 -3.58 -5.12
CA THR A 73 -8.54 -3.75 -3.66
C THR A 73 -7.13 -3.61 -3.14
N PHE A 74 -6.93 -2.64 -2.27
CA PHE A 74 -5.65 -2.39 -1.63
C PHE A 74 -5.83 -1.71 -0.28
N GLN A 75 -4.77 -1.73 0.52
CA GLN A 75 -4.78 -1.16 1.87
C GLN A 75 -3.48 -0.42 2.11
N MET A 76 -3.57 0.68 2.84
CA MET A 76 -2.46 1.42 3.40
C MET A 76 -2.52 1.35 4.93
N VAL A 77 -1.38 1.09 5.56
CA VAL A 77 -1.18 1.27 6.99
C VAL A 77 -0.08 2.31 7.18
N LEU A 78 -0.39 3.40 7.86
CA LEU A 78 0.61 4.34 8.37
C LEU A 78 0.78 4.06 9.85
N ALA A 79 2.01 3.90 10.30
CA ALA A 79 2.29 3.66 11.71
C ALA A 79 3.47 4.51 12.19
N THR A 80 3.36 5.04 13.39
CA THR A 80 4.40 5.89 13.97
C THR A 80 4.61 5.58 15.45
N ASP A 81 5.85 5.74 15.90
CA ASP A 81 6.23 5.79 17.31
C ASP A 81 6.47 7.24 17.79
N GLU A 82 6.07 8.23 16.96
CA GLU A 82 6.29 9.69 17.10
C GLU A 82 7.73 10.15 16.78
N LEU A 83 8.64 9.25 16.53
CA LEU A 83 10.00 9.52 16.08
C LEU A 83 10.20 9.08 14.63
N ASN A 84 9.68 7.92 14.32
CA ASN A 84 9.75 7.31 13.00
C ASN A 84 8.35 7.01 12.48
N THR A 85 8.17 7.11 11.18
CA THR A 85 6.91 6.81 10.51
C THR A 85 7.13 5.85 9.36
N TYR A 86 6.27 4.86 9.27
CA TYR A 86 6.32 3.83 8.25
C TYR A 86 5.00 3.71 7.52
N ALA A 87 5.07 3.42 6.23
CA ALA A 87 3.93 3.08 5.40
C ALA A 87 4.03 1.65 4.92
N ILE A 88 2.94 0.90 5.06
CA ILE A 88 2.79 -0.46 4.54
C ILE A 88 1.67 -0.42 3.50
N PHE A 89 1.96 -0.78 2.26
CA PHE A 89 0.97 -0.96 1.22
C PHE A 89 0.77 -2.45 0.96
N ASN A 90 -0.48 -2.89 0.97
CA ASN A 90 -0.90 -4.24 0.62
C ASN A 90 -1.80 -4.15 -0.62
N TYR A 91 -1.31 -4.60 -1.77
CA TYR A 91 -2.06 -4.66 -3.02
C TYR A 91 -2.57 -6.07 -3.24
N LEU A 92 -3.90 -6.25 -3.15
CA LEU A 92 -4.53 -7.55 -3.35
C LEU A 92 -4.95 -7.77 -4.79
N ASN A 93 -5.55 -6.76 -5.41
CA ASN A 93 -6.12 -6.84 -6.75
C ASN A 93 -6.07 -5.49 -7.46
N ILE A 94 -5.60 -5.48 -8.71
CA ILE A 94 -5.59 -4.32 -9.60
C ILE A 94 -6.12 -4.77 -10.97
N GLN A 95 -7.39 -4.47 -11.27
CA GLN A 95 -8.03 -4.84 -12.51
C GLN A 95 -8.16 -3.67 -13.49
N TRP A 96 -7.99 -2.44 -13.02
CA TRP A 96 -7.95 -1.24 -13.85
C TRP A 96 -6.79 -0.33 -13.42
N THR A 97 -6.30 0.50 -14.34
CA THR A 97 -5.11 1.32 -14.11
C THR A 97 -5.32 2.81 -14.34
N SER A 98 -6.35 3.18 -15.11
CA SER A 98 -6.62 4.57 -15.49
C SER A 98 -8.13 4.84 -15.43
N HIS A 99 -8.50 6.08 -15.11
CA HIS A 99 -9.87 6.57 -15.32
C HIS A 99 -10.01 7.19 -16.71
N THR A 100 -11.25 7.42 -17.15
CA THR A 100 -11.51 7.87 -18.53
C THR A 100 -10.96 9.27 -18.82
N GLU A 101 -10.95 10.18 -17.86
CA GLU A 101 -10.36 11.53 -18.05
C GLU A 101 -8.84 11.49 -18.21
N ALA A 102 -8.17 10.44 -17.72
CA ALA A 102 -6.75 10.19 -17.97
C ALA A 102 -6.48 9.42 -19.26
N GLY A 103 -7.50 9.24 -20.11
CA GLY A 103 -7.42 8.53 -21.37
C GLY A 103 -7.62 7.02 -21.28
N GLY A 104 -8.08 6.51 -20.14
CA GLY A 104 -8.47 5.12 -19.97
C GLY A 104 -9.74 4.77 -20.76
N ASP A 105 -9.85 3.54 -21.24
CA ASP A 105 -11.05 3.08 -21.91
C ASP A 105 -12.22 2.89 -20.93
N THR A 106 -13.45 3.04 -21.44
CA THR A 106 -14.67 3.00 -20.62
C THR A 106 -15.08 1.60 -20.15
N VAL A 107 -14.47 0.55 -20.68
CA VAL A 107 -14.81 -0.85 -20.39
C VAL A 107 -13.87 -1.47 -19.37
N ASN A 108 -12.57 -1.26 -19.54
CA ASN A 108 -11.54 -1.90 -18.72
C ASN A 108 -10.80 -0.95 -17.78
N GLY A 109 -10.89 0.37 -18.02
CA GLY A 109 -10.09 1.34 -17.28
C GLY A 109 -8.60 1.18 -17.54
N ASP A 110 -8.24 0.90 -18.78
CA ASP A 110 -6.87 0.68 -19.25
C ASP A 110 -6.49 1.66 -20.36
N GLY A 111 -5.21 1.77 -20.64
CA GLY A 111 -4.70 2.78 -21.57
C GLY A 111 -4.55 4.15 -20.90
N GLY A 112 -4.17 5.17 -21.64
CA GLY A 112 -3.92 6.49 -21.09
C GLY A 112 -2.82 6.53 -20.03
N ILE A 113 -2.93 7.49 -19.11
CA ILE A 113 -1.98 7.64 -17.99
C ILE A 113 -2.48 6.82 -16.81
N SER A 114 -1.70 5.83 -16.39
CA SER A 114 -2.01 5.03 -15.20
C SER A 114 -1.91 5.86 -13.91
N ALA A 115 -2.55 5.38 -12.86
CA ALA A 115 -2.59 6.05 -11.57
C ALA A 115 -1.18 6.29 -10.99
N PHE A 116 -1.04 7.40 -10.29
CA PHE A 116 0.15 7.71 -9.50
C PHE A 116 0.25 6.76 -8.30
N VAL A 117 1.46 6.29 -8.04
CA VAL A 117 1.80 5.52 -6.83
C VAL A 117 2.99 6.19 -6.16
N GLY A 118 2.78 6.66 -4.95
CA GLY A 118 3.84 7.37 -4.24
C GLY A 118 3.33 8.18 -3.07
N PHE A 119 4.13 9.15 -2.66
CA PHE A 119 3.86 10.03 -1.54
C PHE A 119 3.99 11.48 -1.99
N ASN A 120 3.17 12.34 -1.41
CA ASN A 120 3.27 13.79 -1.59
C ASN A 120 2.98 14.45 -0.24
N ALA A 121 3.92 15.25 0.23
CA ALA A 121 3.81 15.96 1.49
C ALA A 121 2.78 17.10 1.47
N GLY A 122 2.25 17.44 0.30
CA GLY A 122 1.22 18.48 0.13
C GLY A 122 1.74 19.93 0.23
N ASN A 123 3.04 20.11 0.46
CA ASN A 123 3.68 21.42 0.60
C ASN A 123 4.44 21.88 -0.67
N GLY A 124 4.36 21.09 -1.76
CA GLY A 124 5.04 21.35 -3.02
C GLY A 124 6.53 20.98 -3.06
N THR A 125 7.10 20.45 -1.98
CA THR A 125 8.54 20.13 -1.90
C THR A 125 8.85 18.65 -1.70
N GLY A 126 8.00 17.89 -1.05
CA GLY A 126 8.22 16.48 -0.75
C GLY A 126 7.33 15.59 -1.59
N SER A 127 7.84 15.05 -2.68
CA SER A 127 7.16 14.01 -3.46
C SER A 127 8.11 12.85 -3.71
N TYR A 128 7.56 11.65 -3.66
CA TYR A 128 8.25 10.42 -4.02
C TYR A 128 7.36 9.63 -4.97
N GLU A 129 7.89 9.31 -6.11
CA GLU A 129 7.23 8.48 -7.11
C GLU A 129 7.80 7.06 -7.06
N TYR A 130 6.92 6.08 -6.90
CA TYR A 130 7.35 4.69 -6.77
C TYR A 130 7.58 4.05 -8.13
N GLU A 131 8.76 4.24 -8.66
CA GLU A 131 9.19 3.60 -9.89
C GLU A 131 9.47 2.09 -9.69
N PRO A 132 9.23 1.27 -10.72
CA PRO A 132 8.75 1.62 -12.07
C PRO A 132 7.21 1.54 -12.20
N TYR A 133 6.47 1.56 -11.11
CA TYR A 133 5.03 1.26 -11.09
C TYR A 133 4.14 2.47 -11.37
N SER A 134 4.52 3.62 -10.80
CA SER A 134 3.74 4.84 -10.91
C SER A 134 3.58 5.27 -12.37
N GLN A 135 2.36 5.65 -12.73
CA GLN A 135 1.98 6.16 -14.04
C GLN A 135 2.36 5.25 -15.25
N THR A 136 2.59 3.96 -15.00
CA THR A 136 2.95 2.97 -16.02
C THR A 136 2.03 1.76 -15.98
N TRP A 137 2.04 0.97 -17.06
CA TRP A 137 1.31 -0.31 -17.10
C TRP A 137 1.81 -1.32 -16.05
N LYS A 138 3.03 -1.14 -15.53
CA LYS A 138 3.63 -2.00 -14.49
C LYS A 138 2.94 -1.85 -13.12
N ILE A 139 2.05 -0.90 -12.97
CA ILE A 139 1.25 -0.73 -11.73
C ILE A 139 0.54 -2.04 -11.32
N ARG A 140 0.17 -2.88 -12.28
CA ARG A 140 -0.44 -4.20 -12.03
C ARG A 140 0.51 -5.17 -11.36
N ASP A 141 1.81 -4.98 -11.51
CA ASP A 141 2.82 -5.83 -10.88
C ASP A 141 2.91 -5.62 -9.36
N LEU A 142 2.38 -4.51 -8.84
CA LEU A 142 2.32 -4.25 -7.40
C LEU A 142 1.69 -5.40 -6.62
N THR A 143 0.70 -6.09 -7.19
CA THR A 143 0.02 -7.24 -6.54
C THR A 143 0.89 -8.49 -6.42
N ARG A 144 1.95 -8.56 -7.22
CA ARG A 144 2.83 -9.74 -7.33
C ARG A 144 4.27 -9.46 -6.88
N ARG A 145 4.61 -8.19 -6.74
CA ARG A 145 5.93 -7.71 -6.32
C ARG A 145 5.88 -7.26 -4.86
N GLY A 146 7.00 -6.80 -4.36
CA GLY A 146 7.12 -6.32 -2.98
C GLY A 146 7.58 -7.39 -2.01
N TRP A 147 6.89 -8.48 -1.82
CA TRP A 147 7.24 -9.64 -1.00
C TRP A 147 7.79 -9.34 0.40
N VAL A 148 7.53 -8.17 0.97
CA VAL A 148 7.98 -7.85 2.31
C VAL A 148 7.34 -8.81 3.30
N ASN A 149 8.14 -9.36 4.21
CA ASN A 149 7.74 -10.39 5.16
C ASN A 149 7.15 -11.66 4.51
N GLY A 150 7.49 -11.94 3.23
CA GLY A 150 7.00 -13.10 2.51
C GLY A 150 5.57 -12.96 1.96
N PHE A 151 4.96 -11.77 2.02
CA PHE A 151 3.61 -11.53 1.50
C PHE A 151 3.67 -10.88 0.11
N PRO A 152 3.14 -11.52 -0.95
CA PRO A 152 3.06 -10.91 -2.26
C PRO A 152 2.17 -9.66 -2.22
N GLY A 153 2.58 -8.62 -2.95
CA GLY A 153 1.86 -7.34 -2.98
C GLY A 153 2.06 -6.45 -1.77
N ARG A 154 2.97 -6.82 -0.86
CA ARG A 154 3.33 -5.98 0.28
C ARG A 154 4.57 -5.17 -0.02
N HIS A 155 4.44 -3.85 0.13
CA HIS A 155 5.51 -2.86 -0.04
C HIS A 155 5.59 -2.00 1.22
N MET A 156 6.81 -1.69 1.67
CA MET A 156 7.02 -0.91 2.89
C MET A 156 7.99 0.22 2.64
N PHE A 157 7.77 1.31 3.36
CA PHE A 157 8.55 2.53 3.26
C PHE A 157 8.75 3.14 4.65
N LYS A 158 9.94 3.65 4.92
CA LYS A 158 10.16 4.63 5.96
C LYS A 158 9.90 6.01 5.35
N ILE A 159 9.06 6.83 5.97
CA ILE A 159 8.54 8.08 5.39
C ILE A 159 8.79 9.31 6.28
N ASP A 160 9.93 9.37 6.95
CA ASP A 160 10.31 10.51 7.78
C ASP A 160 10.86 11.68 6.91
N ASP A 161 12.06 12.17 7.21
CA ASP A 161 12.72 13.27 6.47
C ASP A 161 13.04 12.92 5.01
N GLY A 162 13.16 11.63 4.69
CA GLY A 162 13.35 11.09 3.36
C GLY A 162 12.61 9.77 3.20
N ILE A 163 12.07 9.53 2.01
CA ILE A 163 11.32 8.30 1.75
C ILE A 163 12.30 7.21 1.32
N MET A 164 12.38 6.14 2.11
CA MET A 164 13.22 4.98 1.84
C MET A 164 12.35 3.73 1.69
N PRO A 165 12.32 3.12 0.50
CA PRO A 165 11.67 1.83 0.31
C PRO A 165 12.42 0.74 1.08
N SER A 166 11.70 -0.30 1.50
CA SER A 166 12.30 -1.50 2.05
C SER A 166 13.34 -2.07 1.08
N ALA A 167 14.49 -2.45 1.59
CA ALA A 167 15.55 -3.09 0.79
C ALA A 167 15.14 -4.47 0.22
N PHE A 168 14.07 -5.04 0.72
CA PHE A 168 13.48 -6.26 0.19
C PHE A 168 12.53 -5.93 -0.98
N GLY A 169 13.13 -5.47 -2.08
CA GLY A 169 12.47 -5.50 -3.38
C GLY A 169 12.09 -6.94 -3.78
N PRO A 170 11.37 -7.14 -4.89
CA PRO A 170 10.97 -8.47 -5.33
C PRO A 170 12.21 -9.37 -5.41
N ARG A 171 12.23 -10.42 -4.61
CA ARG A 171 13.28 -11.45 -4.80
C ARG A 171 13.06 -12.03 -6.19
N PRO A 172 14.04 -11.93 -7.12
CA PRO A 172 13.96 -12.68 -8.34
C PRO A 172 13.81 -14.16 -7.98
N ARG A 173 12.93 -14.88 -8.64
CA ARG A 173 12.91 -16.34 -8.51
C ARG A 173 14.33 -16.85 -8.81
N GLY A 174 15.00 -17.42 -7.82
CA GLY A 174 16.32 -18.04 -7.98
C GLY A 174 17.50 -17.32 -7.33
N SER A 175 17.35 -16.17 -6.68
CA SER A 175 18.46 -15.62 -5.89
C SER A 175 18.46 -16.24 -4.50
N TYR A 176 19.21 -17.29 -4.37
CA TYR A 176 19.60 -17.86 -3.07
C TYR A 176 20.53 -16.88 -2.36
N ASN A 177 20.26 -16.69 -1.06
CA ASN A 177 21.19 -16.27 -0.04
C ASN A 177 22.36 -15.38 -0.49
N LEU A 178 22.23 -14.11 -0.25
CA LEU A 178 23.37 -13.42 0.32
C LEU A 178 23.23 -13.59 1.83
N GLY A 179 23.87 -14.63 2.34
CA GLY A 179 24.14 -14.77 3.75
C GLY A 179 24.98 -13.59 4.22
N TYR A 180 24.65 -13.11 5.35
CA TYR A 180 25.55 -12.36 6.22
C TYR A 180 26.32 -13.37 7.05
#